data_22c6affb0b0e43366b4e73085f30f864
#
_entry.id   22c6affb0b0e43366b4e73085f30f864
#
_cell.length_a   1.000
_cell.length_b   1.000
_cell.length_c   1.000
_cell.angle_alpha   90.00
_cell.angle_beta   90.00
_cell.angle_gamma   90.00
#
_symmetry.space_group_name_H-M   'P 1'
#
loop_
_entity.id
_entity.type
_entity.pdbx_description
1 polymer ?
#
loop_
_entity_poly.entity_id
_entity_poly.type
_entity_poly.pdbx_seq_one_letter_code
_entity_poly.pdbx_strand_id
1 'polypeptide(L)'
;MRLPLPRPPRALALAASLALAACHRADDPIPPTPEPVVTPAPDPSPAPPPPPQPSPAPTPPKPIRTGPTFSLPTDNKALFSNDPASFFMFVDRYKDGITSQVWEGGSYGFVRNSRSTAHGEVFTKFHEGIDIAPTSRDPKGEPTDPVRAIADGTVVYTLKPPLTSNYGNYLVVAHPCGPKAGTYYSLYAHLHHIETTTGATVRRGDQLGVMGHTGAGIDRRRSHLHLEIALLLTDRFDDYYTKHFRSPNGHGNFHGTNLTGIDAAAFLIAAHRDQGLTPADFLKNDQPLWRALVPCRDGAELDIARRYPWLRLPGPPSASWEISLNGAGVPLSISPSPQSVQFPAVSWVRPSPTSHSWASRNLLSGSGNTATLATEGARYLQLLSGDF
;
A
#
# COMPACT_ATOMS: atom_id res chain seq x y z
N MET A 1 39.71 -37.59 24.57
CA MET A 1 41.05 -37.20 24.14
C MET A 1 40.94 -35.97 23.29
N ARG A 2 41.27 -34.82 23.80
CA ARG A 2 41.09 -33.50 23.17
C ARG A 2 42.42 -33.03 22.58
N LEU A 3 42.40 -32.41 21.40
CA LEU A 3 43.48 -31.55 20.94
C LEU A 3 42.87 -30.28 20.31
N PRO A 4 43.40 -29.08 20.67
CA PRO A 4 42.88 -27.81 20.18
C PRO A 4 43.63 -27.31 18.93
N LEU A 5 42.92 -26.55 18.07
CA LEU A 5 43.45 -25.88 16.89
C LEU A 5 44.07 -24.51 17.23
N PRO A 6 45.11 -24.08 16.51
CA PRO A 6 45.86 -22.85 16.82
C PRO A 6 45.24 -21.59 16.20
N ARG A 7 45.45 -20.43 16.87
CA ARG A 7 45.10 -19.09 16.42
C ARG A 7 46.18 -18.51 15.51
N PRO A 8 45.83 -17.68 14.49
CA PRO A 8 46.81 -16.93 13.71
C PRO A 8 47.23 -15.60 14.37
N PRO A 9 48.43 -15.05 14.05
CA PRO A 9 49.03 -13.90 14.72
C PRO A 9 48.51 -12.55 14.21
N ARG A 10 48.55 -11.55 15.10
CA ARG A 10 48.32 -10.14 14.83
C ARG A 10 49.52 -9.51 14.11
N ALA A 11 49.25 -8.77 13.05
CA ALA A 11 50.21 -7.88 12.40
C ALA A 11 50.00 -6.45 12.88
N LEU A 12 51.09 -5.85 13.39
CA LEU A 12 51.20 -4.42 13.75
C LEU A 12 51.61 -3.65 12.50
N ALA A 13 50.91 -2.59 12.13
CA ALA A 13 51.34 -1.65 11.12
C ALA A 13 51.65 -0.30 11.76
N LEU A 14 52.90 0.13 11.57
CA LEU A 14 53.49 1.37 12.06
C LEU A 14 53.20 2.48 11.04
N ALA A 15 52.63 3.61 11.48
CA ALA A 15 52.45 4.78 10.66
C ALA A 15 53.63 5.76 10.88
N ALA A 16 54.28 6.13 9.80
CA ALA A 16 55.30 7.18 9.78
C ALA A 16 54.74 8.51 9.25
N SER A 17 54.82 9.53 10.08
CA SER A 17 54.42 10.91 9.70
C SER A 17 55.62 11.64 9.10
N LEU A 18 55.51 12.24 7.92
CA LEU A 18 56.45 13.20 7.36
C LEU A 18 55.79 14.60 7.40
N ALA A 19 56.46 15.47 8.16
CA ALA A 19 56.19 16.89 8.17
C ALA A 19 57.03 17.61 7.11
N LEU A 20 56.45 18.39 6.23
CA LEU A 20 57.15 19.34 5.37
C LEU A 20 56.84 20.77 5.85
N ALA A 21 57.88 21.46 6.25
CA ALA A 21 57.87 22.89 6.52
C ALA A 21 58.04 23.68 5.21
N ALA A 22 57.15 24.64 4.95
CA ALA A 22 57.30 25.62 3.88
C ALA A 22 57.45 27.01 4.51
N CYS A 23 58.54 27.68 4.15
CA CYS A 23 58.90 29.05 4.57
C CYS A 23 57.96 30.08 3.94
N HIS A 24 57.45 30.99 4.77
CA HIS A 24 56.79 32.21 4.31
C HIS A 24 57.82 33.34 4.17
N ARG A 25 57.87 33.97 3.01
CA ARG A 25 58.45 35.32 2.82
C ARG A 25 57.35 36.36 2.98
N ALA A 26 57.63 37.36 3.79
CA ALA A 26 56.78 38.53 3.96
C ALA A 26 57.01 39.48 2.78
N ASP A 27 55.94 39.92 2.13
CA ASP A 27 55.93 41.01 1.18
C ASP A 27 55.28 42.25 1.82
N ASP A 28 55.87 43.40 1.61
CA ASP A 28 55.51 44.72 2.15
C ASP A 28 54.17 45.22 1.58
N PRO A 29 53.42 46.08 2.32
CA PRO A 29 52.10 46.54 1.91
C PRO A 29 52.25 47.70 0.88
N ILE A 30 51.55 47.58 -0.24
CA ILE A 30 51.33 48.61 -1.25
C ILE A 30 50.30 49.62 -0.70
N PRO A 31 50.54 50.96 -0.81
CA PRO A 31 49.59 51.96 -0.35
C PRO A 31 48.31 51.97 -1.23
N PRO A 32 47.12 52.27 -0.67
CA PRO A 32 45.87 52.23 -1.40
C PRO A 32 45.77 53.43 -2.40
N THR A 33 45.36 53.13 -3.61
CA THR A 33 44.94 54.06 -4.64
C THR A 33 43.62 54.75 -4.22
N PRO A 34 43.44 56.07 -4.38
CA PRO A 34 42.22 56.75 -4.02
C PRO A 34 41.07 56.31 -4.95
N GLU A 35 39.96 55.92 -4.34
CA GLU A 35 38.70 55.56 -5.04
C GLU A 35 38.11 56.85 -5.71
N PRO A 36 37.51 56.70 -6.91
CA PRO A 36 36.77 57.78 -7.53
C PRO A 36 35.48 58.08 -6.77
N VAL A 37 35.21 59.32 -6.47
CA VAL A 37 33.99 59.83 -5.88
C VAL A 37 32.85 59.61 -6.87
N VAL A 38 32.02 58.63 -6.58
CA VAL A 38 30.77 58.33 -7.33
C VAL A 38 29.67 59.23 -6.78
N THR A 39 29.25 60.17 -7.57
CA THR A 39 28.03 60.98 -7.30
C THR A 39 26.83 60.07 -7.37
N PRO A 40 25.93 60.04 -6.35
CA PRO A 40 24.74 59.21 -6.41
C PRO A 40 23.81 59.67 -7.53
N ALA A 41 23.41 58.73 -8.37
CA ALA A 41 22.36 58.93 -9.37
C ALA A 41 21.02 59.24 -8.68
N PRO A 42 20.17 60.09 -9.29
CA PRO A 42 18.85 60.37 -8.72
C PRO A 42 18.03 59.11 -8.64
N ASP A 43 17.31 58.93 -7.52
CA ASP A 43 16.39 57.80 -7.27
C ASP A 43 15.41 57.62 -8.44
N PRO A 44 15.27 56.42 -8.98
CA PRO A 44 14.27 56.16 -9.99
C PRO A 44 12.86 56.37 -9.42
N SER A 45 12.06 57.14 -10.14
CA SER A 45 10.63 57.37 -9.83
C SER A 45 9.94 56.01 -9.60
N PRO A 46 9.06 55.88 -8.56
CA PRO A 46 8.38 54.62 -8.30
C PRO A 46 7.59 54.20 -9.52
N ALA A 47 7.77 52.95 -9.93
CA ALA A 47 7.02 52.33 -11.03
C ALA A 47 5.50 52.32 -10.69
N PRO A 48 4.62 52.56 -11.69
CA PRO A 48 3.19 52.51 -11.47
C PRO A 48 2.80 51.12 -10.95
N PRO A 49 1.79 51.04 -10.07
CA PRO A 49 1.33 49.74 -9.55
C PRO A 49 0.88 48.83 -10.70
N PRO A 50 1.12 47.51 -10.63
CA PRO A 50 0.70 46.59 -11.64
C PRO A 50 -0.84 46.60 -11.73
N PRO A 51 -1.41 46.40 -12.92
CA PRO A 51 -2.88 46.31 -13.10
C PRO A 51 -3.44 45.22 -12.24
N PRO A 52 -4.66 45.39 -11.69
CA PRO A 52 -5.29 44.36 -10.86
C PRO A 52 -5.39 43.04 -11.63
N GLN A 53 -4.89 41.96 -11.05
CA GLN A 53 -5.01 40.62 -11.61
C GLN A 53 -6.51 40.27 -11.71
N PRO A 54 -6.96 39.71 -12.83
CA PRO A 54 -8.35 39.24 -12.94
C PRO A 54 -8.62 38.23 -11.84
N SER A 55 -9.74 38.41 -11.13
CA SER A 55 -10.20 37.47 -10.10
C SER A 55 -10.25 36.06 -10.71
N PRO A 56 -9.77 35.03 -10.00
CA PRO A 56 -9.83 33.66 -10.51
C PRO A 56 -11.28 33.31 -10.83
N ALA A 57 -11.50 32.75 -12.01
CA ALA A 57 -12.81 32.30 -12.44
C ALA A 57 -13.39 31.32 -11.37
N PRO A 58 -14.70 31.38 -11.08
CA PRO A 58 -15.30 30.48 -10.10
C PRO A 58 -15.05 29.04 -10.50
N THR A 59 -14.50 28.25 -9.57
CA THR A 59 -14.25 26.83 -9.77
C THR A 59 -15.57 26.15 -10.10
N PRO A 60 -15.67 25.39 -11.19
CA PRO A 60 -16.91 24.69 -11.54
C PRO A 60 -17.33 23.80 -10.36
N PRO A 61 -18.64 23.69 -10.07
CA PRO A 61 -19.14 22.85 -8.98
C PRO A 61 -18.68 21.41 -9.20
N LYS A 62 -18.18 20.76 -8.14
CA LYS A 62 -17.82 19.34 -8.19
C LYS A 62 -19.05 18.52 -8.63
N PRO A 63 -18.89 17.55 -9.54
CA PRO A 63 -19.98 16.68 -9.92
C PRO A 63 -20.53 15.96 -8.68
N ILE A 64 -21.86 15.95 -8.53
CA ILE A 64 -22.54 15.21 -7.46
C ILE A 64 -22.32 13.71 -7.74
N ARG A 65 -21.59 13.03 -6.84
CA ARG A 65 -21.37 11.59 -6.91
C ARG A 65 -22.51 10.86 -6.21
N THR A 66 -22.94 9.75 -6.81
CA THR A 66 -24.02 8.89 -6.28
C THR A 66 -23.49 7.61 -5.62
N GLY A 67 -22.18 7.50 -5.42
CA GLY A 67 -21.53 6.35 -4.78
C GLY A 67 -21.83 6.27 -3.28
N PRO A 68 -21.49 5.13 -2.63
CA PRO A 68 -21.64 4.98 -1.19
C PRO A 68 -20.77 6.00 -0.44
N THR A 69 -21.23 6.39 0.74
CA THR A 69 -20.45 7.25 1.64
C THR A 69 -19.64 6.37 2.61
N PHE A 70 -18.34 6.64 2.72
CA PHE A 70 -17.43 5.93 3.61
C PHE A 70 -17.08 6.75 4.86
N SER A 71 -16.83 6.06 5.98
CA SER A 71 -16.42 6.65 7.26
C SER A 71 -15.33 5.81 7.92
N LEU A 72 -14.69 6.37 8.96
CA LEU A 72 -13.76 5.60 9.80
C LEU A 72 -14.49 4.46 10.52
N PRO A 73 -13.82 3.30 10.71
CA PRO A 73 -14.40 2.14 11.37
C PRO A 73 -14.33 2.23 12.91
N THR A 74 -13.65 3.21 13.47
CA THR A 74 -13.48 3.42 14.92
C THR A 74 -13.63 4.89 15.27
N ASP A 75 -13.61 5.21 16.56
CA ASP A 75 -13.66 6.58 17.05
C ASP A 75 -12.30 7.31 16.97
N ASN A 76 -11.23 6.63 16.51
CA ASN A 76 -9.93 7.24 16.27
C ASN A 76 -9.96 8.14 15.02
N LYS A 77 -10.01 9.46 15.23
CA LYS A 77 -10.07 10.50 14.18
C LYS A 77 -8.71 11.10 13.83
N ALA A 78 -7.62 10.61 14.40
CA ALA A 78 -6.27 11.16 14.21
C ALA A 78 -5.82 11.12 12.74
N LEU A 79 -6.40 10.23 11.91
CA LEU A 79 -6.18 10.21 10.47
C LEU A 79 -6.49 11.56 9.79
N PHE A 80 -7.49 12.28 10.27
CA PHE A 80 -7.93 13.56 9.68
C PHE A 80 -7.25 14.78 10.30
N SER A 81 -6.51 14.63 11.40
CA SER A 81 -5.82 15.70 12.11
C SER A 81 -4.31 15.76 11.85
N ASN A 82 -3.83 15.05 10.82
CA ASN A 82 -2.40 14.95 10.45
C ASN A 82 -1.51 14.44 11.60
N ASP A 83 -2.05 13.52 12.40
CA ASP A 83 -1.34 12.82 13.47
C ASP A 83 -1.32 11.30 13.20
N PRO A 84 -0.49 10.83 12.23
CA PRO A 84 -0.43 9.42 11.87
C PRO A 84 0.07 8.52 13.02
N ALA A 85 0.91 9.04 13.91
CA ALA A 85 1.44 8.27 15.03
C ALA A 85 0.36 7.91 16.07
N SER A 86 -0.66 8.74 16.23
CA SER A 86 -1.83 8.43 17.06
C SER A 86 -2.89 7.61 16.34
N PHE A 87 -2.85 7.56 15.01
CA PHE A 87 -3.79 6.78 14.22
C PHE A 87 -3.34 5.35 13.99
N PHE A 88 -2.09 5.15 13.53
CA PHE A 88 -1.59 3.82 13.18
C PHE A 88 -1.00 3.11 14.39
N MET A 89 -1.32 1.82 14.56
CA MET A 89 -0.64 0.98 15.52
C MET A 89 0.81 0.77 15.10
N PHE A 90 1.73 1.02 16.02
CA PHE A 90 3.15 0.83 15.79
C PHE A 90 3.52 -0.64 15.57
N VAL A 91 4.65 -0.85 14.91
CA VAL A 91 5.33 -2.14 14.80
C VAL A 91 6.71 -2.02 15.48
N ASP A 92 7.09 -3.03 16.26
CA ASP A 92 8.45 -3.09 16.79
C ASP A 92 9.42 -3.35 15.63
N ARG A 93 10.38 -2.44 15.44
CA ARG A 93 11.44 -2.53 14.44
C ARG A 93 12.77 -2.67 15.13
N TYR A 94 13.49 -3.75 14.83
CA TYR A 94 14.85 -3.95 15.29
C TYR A 94 15.83 -3.61 14.18
N LYS A 95 16.73 -2.66 14.43
CA LYS A 95 17.78 -2.24 13.48
C LYS A 95 19.03 -1.83 14.24
N ASP A 96 20.18 -2.30 13.81
CA ASP A 96 21.50 -1.93 14.35
C ASP A 96 21.60 -2.04 15.89
N GLY A 97 20.99 -3.08 16.48
CA GLY A 97 20.97 -3.29 17.92
C GLY A 97 19.90 -2.50 18.67
N ILE A 98 19.10 -1.66 17.99
CA ILE A 98 18.08 -0.79 18.60
C ILE A 98 16.70 -1.29 18.23
N THR A 99 15.83 -1.42 19.25
CA THR A 99 14.39 -1.64 19.04
C THR A 99 13.67 -0.30 19.10
N SER A 100 12.88 0.00 18.08
CA SER A 100 12.05 1.20 17.99
C SER A 100 10.61 0.83 17.68
N GLN A 101 9.67 1.69 18.09
CA GLN A 101 8.26 1.56 17.76
C GLN A 101 7.93 2.54 16.63
N VAL A 102 7.61 2.00 15.45
CA VAL A 102 7.41 2.80 14.24
C VAL A 102 5.97 2.67 13.77
N TRP A 103 5.25 3.78 13.75
CA TRP A 103 3.85 3.83 13.32
C TRP A 103 3.70 3.52 11.82
N GLU A 104 4.69 3.83 11.00
CA GLU A 104 4.69 3.56 9.56
C GLU A 104 4.47 2.06 9.28
N GLY A 105 4.92 1.18 10.19
CA GLY A 105 4.69 -0.26 10.07
C GLY A 105 3.22 -0.68 10.15
N GLY A 106 2.33 0.19 10.66
CA GLY A 106 0.88 0.01 10.67
C GLY A 106 0.18 0.58 9.45
N SER A 107 0.87 1.35 8.59
CA SER A 107 0.29 1.88 7.36
C SER A 107 0.27 0.84 6.23
N TYR A 108 -0.44 1.15 5.15
CA TYR A 108 -0.53 0.31 3.95
C TYR A 108 0.76 0.35 3.13
N GLY A 109 1.10 -0.75 2.47
CA GLY A 109 2.16 -0.81 1.48
C GLY A 109 3.43 -1.52 1.94
N PHE A 110 4.55 -1.23 1.28
CA PHE A 110 5.87 -1.77 1.63
C PHE A 110 6.46 -0.97 2.80
N VAL A 111 6.15 -1.36 4.02
CA VAL A 111 6.46 -0.61 5.25
C VAL A 111 7.17 -1.43 6.31
N ARG A 112 7.38 -2.73 6.07
CA ARG A 112 7.98 -3.68 7.02
C ARG A 112 9.20 -4.35 6.40
N ASN A 113 10.09 -4.92 7.25
CA ASN A 113 11.33 -5.60 6.87
C ASN A 113 12.25 -4.70 6.01
N SER A 114 12.79 -3.67 6.65
CA SER A 114 13.74 -2.76 5.99
C SER A 114 15.03 -3.49 5.59
N ARG A 115 15.59 -3.09 4.45
CA ARG A 115 16.89 -3.54 3.93
C ARG A 115 17.69 -2.34 3.44
N SER A 116 18.94 -2.26 3.88
CA SER A 116 19.89 -1.29 3.32
C SER A 116 20.39 -1.79 1.96
N THR A 117 20.40 -0.91 0.97
CA THR A 117 20.92 -1.17 -0.38
C THR A 117 21.88 -0.06 -0.79
N ALA A 118 22.61 -0.23 -1.90
CA ALA A 118 23.43 0.84 -2.48
C ALA A 118 22.60 2.06 -2.93
N HIS A 119 21.28 1.92 -3.06
CA HIS A 119 20.33 2.96 -3.49
C HIS A 119 19.46 3.48 -2.34
N GLY A 120 19.85 3.22 -1.09
CA GLY A 120 19.11 3.61 0.11
C GLY A 120 18.38 2.45 0.79
N GLU A 121 17.57 2.79 1.77
CA GLU A 121 16.75 1.81 2.50
C GLU A 121 15.48 1.46 1.70
N VAL A 122 15.16 0.18 1.63
CA VAL A 122 13.91 -0.32 1.00
C VAL A 122 13.17 -1.23 1.99
N PHE A 123 11.85 -1.26 1.90
CA PHE A 123 11.00 -2.15 2.69
C PHE A 123 10.52 -3.29 1.79
N THR A 124 10.66 -4.53 2.26
CA THR A 124 10.44 -5.72 1.42
C THR A 124 9.19 -6.53 1.78
N LYS A 125 8.57 -6.25 2.94
CA LYS A 125 7.33 -6.89 3.36
C LYS A 125 6.15 -5.92 3.22
N PHE A 126 5.18 -6.35 2.45
CA PHE A 126 3.94 -5.62 2.17
C PHE A 126 2.95 -5.78 3.32
N HIS A 127 2.17 -4.74 3.59
CA HIS A 127 1.03 -4.73 4.49
C HIS A 127 -0.24 -4.42 3.70
N GLU A 128 -1.18 -5.33 3.67
CA GLU A 128 -2.36 -5.34 2.79
C GLU A 128 -3.45 -4.37 3.21
N GLY A 129 -3.44 -3.97 4.48
CA GLY A 129 -4.40 -3.07 5.09
C GLY A 129 -3.74 -1.99 5.92
N ILE A 130 -4.48 -1.49 6.90
CA ILE A 130 -4.00 -0.53 7.90
C ILE A 130 -4.30 -1.06 9.30
N ASP A 131 -3.37 -0.86 10.22
CA ASP A 131 -3.52 -1.22 11.63
C ASP A 131 -3.91 0.04 12.42
N ILE A 132 -5.16 0.15 12.86
CA ILE A 132 -5.70 1.34 13.56
C ILE A 132 -5.54 1.15 15.06
N ALA A 133 -4.84 2.10 15.73
CA ALA A 133 -4.62 2.08 17.16
C ALA A 133 -5.91 2.32 17.96
N PRO A 134 -6.08 1.67 19.13
CA PRO A 134 -7.21 1.94 20.00
C PRO A 134 -7.13 3.34 20.63
N THR A 135 -8.29 3.92 20.90
CA THR A 135 -8.42 5.18 21.63
C THR A 135 -8.74 4.97 23.12
N SER A 136 -9.21 3.78 23.47
CA SER A 136 -9.60 3.44 24.84
C SER A 136 -9.19 2.05 25.24
N ARG A 137 -8.87 1.89 26.53
CA ARG A 137 -8.53 0.59 27.14
C ARG A 137 -9.15 0.48 28.52
N ASP A 138 -9.53 -0.73 28.90
CA ASP A 138 -9.98 -1.04 30.25
C ASP A 138 -8.82 -1.04 31.28
N PRO A 139 -9.08 -1.19 32.60
CA PRO A 139 -8.03 -1.26 33.62
C PRO A 139 -7.06 -2.43 33.46
N LYS A 140 -7.42 -3.45 32.68
CA LYS A 140 -6.54 -4.60 32.34
C LYS A 140 -5.70 -4.35 31.09
N GLY A 141 -5.91 -3.21 30.43
CA GLY A 141 -5.24 -2.83 29.19
C GLY A 141 -5.84 -3.45 27.92
N GLU A 142 -7.05 -4.06 28.00
CA GLU A 142 -7.77 -4.53 26.82
C GLU A 142 -8.41 -3.35 26.06
N PRO A 143 -8.37 -3.33 24.71
CA PRO A 143 -9.03 -2.28 23.95
C PRO A 143 -10.55 -2.39 24.10
N THR A 144 -11.22 -1.26 24.17
CA THR A 144 -12.68 -1.20 24.32
C THR A 144 -13.37 -0.51 23.14
N ASP A 145 -12.61 -0.15 22.11
CA ASP A 145 -13.11 0.56 20.94
C ASP A 145 -14.12 -0.27 20.15
N PRO A 146 -15.33 0.27 19.88
CA PRO A 146 -16.28 -0.35 18.99
C PRO A 146 -15.73 -0.32 17.54
N VAL A 147 -15.92 -1.42 16.82
CA VAL A 147 -15.61 -1.54 15.40
C VAL A 147 -16.89 -1.42 14.61
N ARG A 148 -16.93 -0.52 13.63
CA ARG A 148 -18.12 -0.13 12.88
C ARG A 148 -17.96 -0.35 11.39
N ALA A 149 -19.09 -0.59 10.70
CA ALA A 149 -19.13 -0.65 9.24
C ALA A 149 -18.70 0.68 8.61
N ILE A 150 -17.73 0.65 7.69
CA ILE A 150 -17.24 1.86 6.99
C ILE A 150 -18.24 2.43 6.00
N ALA A 151 -19.18 1.63 5.50
CA ALA A 151 -20.25 1.99 4.57
C ALA A 151 -21.42 1.02 4.69
N ASP A 152 -22.55 1.34 4.07
CA ASP A 152 -23.68 0.42 3.93
C ASP A 152 -23.24 -0.85 3.17
N GLY A 153 -23.78 -2.01 3.57
CA GLY A 153 -23.39 -3.26 2.93
C GLY A 153 -24.06 -4.49 3.54
N THR A 154 -23.53 -5.65 3.18
CA THR A 154 -23.95 -6.94 3.70
C THR A 154 -22.75 -7.68 4.28
N VAL A 155 -22.87 -8.23 5.46
CA VAL A 155 -21.86 -9.12 6.06
C VAL A 155 -21.84 -10.42 5.25
N VAL A 156 -20.75 -10.67 4.53
CA VAL A 156 -20.64 -11.85 3.65
C VAL A 156 -19.82 -12.98 4.28
N TYR A 157 -19.09 -12.68 5.33
CA TYR A 157 -18.27 -13.68 6.03
C TYR A 157 -18.00 -13.29 7.48
N THR A 158 -17.96 -14.28 8.37
CA THR A 158 -17.53 -14.15 9.77
C THR A 158 -16.71 -15.35 10.18
N LEU A 159 -15.52 -15.15 10.72
CA LEU A 159 -14.69 -16.19 11.33
C LEU A 159 -14.45 -15.87 12.79
N LYS A 160 -14.88 -16.75 13.68
CA LYS A 160 -14.72 -16.58 15.14
C LYS A 160 -13.53 -17.32 15.75
N PRO A 161 -13.14 -18.53 15.29
CA PRO A 161 -12.04 -19.26 15.91
C PRO A 161 -10.70 -18.54 15.69
N PRO A 162 -10.00 -18.03 16.74
CA PRO A 162 -8.81 -17.22 16.55
C PRO A 162 -7.57 -18.00 16.07
N LEU A 163 -7.59 -19.33 16.20
CA LEU A 163 -6.42 -20.18 15.87
C LEU A 163 -6.37 -20.65 14.41
N THR A 164 -7.37 -20.35 13.60
CA THR A 164 -7.45 -20.81 12.20
C THR A 164 -6.99 -19.77 11.19
N SER A 165 -6.67 -18.55 11.63
CA SER A 165 -6.24 -17.46 10.76
C SER A 165 -5.28 -16.54 11.49
N ASN A 166 -4.33 -15.97 10.74
CA ASN A 166 -3.52 -14.82 11.21
C ASN A 166 -4.39 -13.60 11.51
N TYR A 167 -5.53 -13.46 10.83
CA TYR A 167 -6.52 -12.41 11.11
C TYR A 167 -7.26 -12.60 12.46
N GLY A 168 -7.15 -13.77 13.10
CA GLY A 168 -7.93 -14.08 14.31
C GLY A 168 -9.44 -14.05 14.04
N ASN A 169 -10.19 -13.45 14.94
CA ASN A 169 -11.62 -13.17 14.71
C ASN A 169 -11.72 -12.05 13.68
N TYR A 170 -12.27 -12.36 12.51
CA TYR A 170 -12.48 -11.37 11.46
C TYR A 170 -13.81 -11.56 10.74
N LEU A 171 -14.24 -10.50 10.11
CA LEU A 171 -15.45 -10.48 9.27
C LEU A 171 -15.19 -9.67 7.99
N VAL A 172 -16.02 -9.91 6.99
CA VAL A 172 -15.99 -9.20 5.72
C VAL A 172 -17.38 -8.64 5.40
N VAL A 173 -17.43 -7.36 5.00
CA VAL A 173 -18.65 -6.69 4.52
C VAL A 173 -18.49 -6.38 3.04
N ALA A 174 -19.49 -6.74 2.23
CA ALA A 174 -19.58 -6.39 0.82
C ALA A 174 -20.29 -5.05 0.65
N HIS A 175 -19.71 -4.13 -0.11
CA HIS A 175 -20.22 -2.79 -0.38
C HIS A 175 -20.47 -2.61 -1.89
N PRO A 176 -21.72 -2.72 -2.37
CA PRO A 176 -22.04 -2.44 -3.77
C PRO A 176 -21.79 -0.96 -4.09
N CYS A 177 -20.93 -0.68 -5.07
CA CYS A 177 -20.59 0.67 -5.50
C CYS A 177 -21.22 1.03 -6.88
N GLY A 178 -22.23 0.27 -7.28
CA GLY A 178 -22.95 0.43 -8.54
C GLY A 178 -22.39 -0.44 -9.68
N PRO A 179 -23.17 -0.58 -10.77
CA PRO A 179 -22.91 -1.56 -11.83
C PRO A 179 -21.60 -1.32 -12.60
N LYS A 180 -21.12 -0.07 -12.64
CA LYS A 180 -19.85 0.27 -13.29
C LYS A 180 -18.64 0.09 -12.36
N ALA A 181 -18.79 0.41 -11.09
CA ALA A 181 -17.69 0.34 -10.10
C ALA A 181 -17.48 -1.07 -9.54
N GLY A 182 -18.52 -1.89 -9.49
CA GLY A 182 -18.47 -3.23 -8.91
C GLY A 182 -18.73 -3.22 -7.40
N THR A 183 -18.44 -4.35 -6.74
CA THR A 183 -18.56 -4.52 -5.29
C THR A 183 -17.19 -4.58 -4.66
N TYR A 184 -16.95 -3.77 -3.63
CA TYR A 184 -15.73 -3.78 -2.83
C TYR A 184 -16.00 -4.40 -1.47
N TYR A 185 -14.94 -4.87 -0.83
CA TYR A 185 -15.04 -5.62 0.41
C TYR A 185 -14.19 -4.96 1.49
N SER A 186 -14.78 -4.73 2.66
CA SER A 186 -13.99 -4.34 3.85
C SER A 186 -13.80 -5.54 4.76
N LEU A 187 -12.55 -5.78 5.17
CA LEU A 187 -12.17 -6.82 6.11
C LEU A 187 -11.78 -6.17 7.43
N TYR A 188 -12.35 -6.66 8.53
CA TYR A 188 -12.12 -6.20 9.89
C TYR A 188 -11.55 -7.36 10.70
N ALA A 189 -10.30 -7.27 11.12
CA ALA A 189 -9.59 -8.36 11.76
C ALA A 189 -9.11 -8.04 13.17
N HIS A 190 -8.60 -9.06 13.86
CA HIS A 190 -8.09 -9.05 15.24
C HIS A 190 -9.14 -8.69 16.28
N LEU A 191 -10.42 -8.88 15.96
CA LEU A 191 -11.53 -8.53 16.84
C LEU A 191 -11.52 -9.37 18.13
N HIS A 192 -11.85 -8.73 19.25
CA HIS A 192 -12.09 -9.43 20.51
C HIS A 192 -13.32 -10.36 20.35
N HIS A 193 -14.42 -9.80 19.86
CA HIS A 193 -15.60 -10.57 19.47
C HIS A 193 -16.37 -9.89 18.33
N ILE A 194 -17.16 -10.67 17.61
CA ILE A 194 -18.01 -10.24 16.50
C ILE A 194 -19.45 -10.18 17.01
N GLU A 195 -20.15 -9.08 16.72
CA GLU A 195 -21.54 -8.82 17.17
C GLU A 195 -22.57 -8.92 16.04
N THR A 196 -22.15 -9.35 14.87
CA THR A 196 -22.99 -9.53 13.69
C THR A 196 -22.85 -10.94 13.13
N THR A 197 -23.64 -11.28 12.12
CA THR A 197 -23.62 -12.61 11.49
C THR A 197 -23.61 -12.49 9.98
N THR A 198 -23.09 -13.52 9.31
CA THR A 198 -23.15 -13.62 7.85
C THR A 198 -24.60 -13.52 7.35
N GLY A 199 -24.83 -12.71 6.32
CA GLY A 199 -26.15 -12.39 5.76
C GLY A 199 -26.79 -11.12 6.33
N ALA A 200 -26.28 -10.56 7.44
CA ALA A 200 -26.81 -9.33 8.01
C ALA A 200 -26.57 -8.13 7.10
N THR A 201 -27.60 -7.31 6.88
CA THR A 201 -27.46 -5.99 6.27
C THR A 201 -27.01 -5.01 7.34
N VAL A 202 -26.01 -4.19 7.02
CA VAL A 202 -25.45 -3.18 7.92
C VAL A 202 -25.46 -1.81 7.25
N ARG A 203 -25.66 -0.78 8.04
CA ARG A 203 -25.51 0.63 7.63
C ARG A 203 -24.14 1.13 8.04
N ARG A 204 -23.66 2.15 7.35
CA ARG A 204 -22.47 2.88 7.77
C ARG A 204 -22.56 3.34 9.21
N GLY A 205 -21.59 2.98 10.03
CA GLY A 205 -21.53 3.31 11.46
C GLY A 205 -22.17 2.25 12.37
N ASP A 206 -22.87 1.24 11.84
CA ASP A 206 -23.39 0.15 12.66
C ASP A 206 -22.22 -0.63 13.28
N GLN A 207 -22.37 -1.02 14.56
CA GLN A 207 -21.35 -1.76 15.28
C GLN A 207 -21.30 -3.21 14.77
N LEU A 208 -20.10 -3.68 14.45
CA LEU A 208 -19.81 -5.01 13.96
C LEU A 208 -19.17 -5.90 15.01
N GLY A 209 -18.55 -5.29 16.02
CA GLY A 209 -17.83 -5.97 17.09
C GLY A 209 -16.97 -5.01 17.90
N VAL A 210 -16.02 -5.55 18.64
CA VAL A 210 -15.09 -4.82 19.48
C VAL A 210 -13.65 -5.15 19.07
N MET A 211 -12.79 -4.14 19.06
CA MET A 211 -11.36 -4.26 18.79
C MET A 211 -10.70 -5.24 19.76
N GLY A 212 -9.69 -5.97 19.29
CA GLY A 212 -8.96 -6.95 20.10
C GLY A 212 -7.52 -7.12 19.67
N HIS A 213 -7.01 -8.33 19.93
CA HIS A 213 -5.67 -8.76 19.55
C HIS A 213 -5.64 -10.26 19.20
N THR A 214 -6.77 -10.80 18.72
CA THR A 214 -6.84 -12.19 18.29
C THR A 214 -6.03 -12.42 17.03
N GLY A 215 -5.59 -13.66 16.81
CA GLY A 215 -4.73 -14.01 15.68
C GLY A 215 -3.28 -14.24 16.08
N ALA A 216 -2.44 -14.57 15.10
CA ALA A 216 -1.07 -14.98 15.36
C ALA A 216 -0.14 -13.78 15.58
N GLY A 217 0.65 -13.80 16.66
CA GLY A 217 1.74 -12.86 16.90
C GLY A 217 1.34 -11.46 17.34
N ILE A 218 0.11 -11.28 17.83
CA ILE A 218 -0.37 -10.00 18.36
C ILE A 218 -0.57 -10.14 19.86
N ASP A 219 0.12 -9.31 20.62
CA ASP A 219 -0.05 -9.16 22.07
C ASP A 219 -1.02 -8.02 22.41
N ARG A 220 -1.45 -7.96 23.67
CA ARG A 220 -2.36 -6.92 24.17
C ARG A 220 -1.82 -5.50 23.98
N ARG A 221 -0.52 -5.29 24.12
CA ARG A 221 0.13 -3.97 23.93
C ARG A 221 -0.09 -3.45 22.53
N ARG A 222 -0.10 -4.35 21.55
CA ARG A 222 -0.30 -4.08 20.14
C ARG A 222 -1.72 -4.39 19.66
N SER A 223 -2.73 -4.38 20.56
CA SER A 223 -4.13 -4.49 20.14
C SER A 223 -4.48 -3.41 19.12
N HIS A 224 -5.13 -3.77 18.04
CA HIS A 224 -5.50 -2.86 16.94
C HIS A 224 -6.62 -3.45 16.09
N LEU A 225 -7.27 -2.60 15.31
CA LEU A 225 -8.10 -3.04 14.21
C LEU A 225 -7.23 -3.10 12.94
N HIS A 226 -7.09 -4.28 12.35
CA HIS A 226 -6.60 -4.39 10.97
C HIS A 226 -7.79 -4.23 10.02
N LEU A 227 -7.74 -3.18 9.19
CA LEU A 227 -8.75 -2.86 8.19
C LEU A 227 -8.17 -3.01 6.78
N GLU A 228 -8.86 -3.78 5.93
CA GLU A 228 -8.63 -3.77 4.49
C GLU A 228 -9.85 -3.22 3.76
N ILE A 229 -9.62 -2.53 2.63
CA ILE A 229 -10.62 -2.26 1.60
C ILE A 229 -10.07 -2.93 0.34
N ALA A 230 -10.78 -3.93 -0.18
CA ALA A 230 -10.21 -4.86 -1.15
C ALA A 230 -11.14 -5.15 -2.33
N LEU A 231 -10.52 -5.57 -3.44
CA LEU A 231 -11.17 -6.24 -4.55
C LEU A 231 -11.17 -7.75 -4.28
N LEU A 232 -12.26 -8.43 -4.60
CA LEU A 232 -12.33 -9.90 -4.65
C LEU A 232 -11.85 -10.36 -6.04
N LEU A 233 -10.81 -11.20 -6.08
CA LEU A 233 -10.18 -11.59 -7.34
C LEU A 233 -11.01 -12.61 -8.13
N THR A 234 -11.57 -13.61 -7.45
CA THR A 234 -12.48 -14.60 -8.07
C THR A 234 -13.57 -15.04 -7.10
N ASP A 235 -14.72 -15.45 -7.60
CA ASP A 235 -15.80 -16.12 -6.83
C ASP A 235 -15.69 -17.65 -6.87
N ARG A 236 -14.69 -18.19 -7.58
CA ARG A 236 -14.37 -19.62 -7.67
C ARG A 236 -13.08 -19.95 -6.93
N PHE A 237 -12.85 -19.33 -5.77
CA PHE A 237 -11.58 -19.48 -5.07
C PHE A 237 -11.34 -20.90 -4.56
N ASP A 238 -12.37 -21.67 -4.27
CA ASP A 238 -12.23 -23.09 -3.86
C ASP A 238 -11.59 -23.96 -4.96
N ASP A 239 -11.92 -23.71 -6.25
CA ASP A 239 -11.30 -24.41 -7.39
C ASP A 239 -9.81 -24.09 -7.45
N TYR A 240 -9.47 -22.81 -7.36
CA TYR A 240 -8.06 -22.35 -7.31
C TYR A 240 -7.33 -22.90 -6.08
N TYR A 241 -7.96 -22.86 -4.90
CA TYR A 241 -7.37 -23.31 -3.65
C TYR A 241 -7.04 -24.80 -3.69
N THR A 242 -7.95 -25.64 -4.15
CA THR A 242 -7.75 -27.08 -4.28
C THR A 242 -6.57 -27.42 -5.20
N LYS A 243 -6.34 -26.61 -6.25
CA LYS A 243 -5.24 -26.81 -7.16
C LYS A 243 -3.86 -26.43 -6.58
N HIS A 244 -3.81 -25.43 -5.70
CA HIS A 244 -2.54 -24.82 -5.26
C HIS A 244 -2.19 -25.07 -3.79
N PHE A 245 -3.13 -25.49 -2.96
CA PHE A 245 -2.93 -25.73 -1.52
C PHE A 245 -3.26 -27.17 -1.14
N ARG A 246 -2.62 -27.64 -0.07
CA ARG A 246 -2.80 -29.05 0.39
C ARG A 246 -3.83 -29.19 1.50
N SER A 247 -4.14 -28.12 2.21
CA SER A 247 -5.13 -28.10 3.30
C SER A 247 -6.52 -27.71 2.79
N PRO A 248 -7.61 -28.08 3.44
CA PRO A 248 -8.93 -27.57 3.08
C PRO A 248 -9.03 -26.05 3.24
N ASN A 249 -9.78 -25.38 2.35
CA ASN A 249 -10.08 -23.96 2.47
C ASN A 249 -11.13 -23.75 3.58
N GLY A 250 -10.70 -23.17 4.71
CA GLY A 250 -11.60 -22.79 5.81
C GLY A 250 -12.23 -21.40 5.68
N HIS A 251 -11.89 -20.66 4.63
CA HIS A 251 -12.23 -19.24 4.49
C HIS A 251 -13.13 -18.93 3.27
N GLY A 252 -13.44 -19.94 2.45
CA GLY A 252 -14.19 -19.75 1.20
C GLY A 252 -13.52 -18.68 0.33
N ASN A 253 -14.34 -17.84 -0.30
CA ASN A 253 -13.85 -16.74 -1.14
C ASN A 253 -13.15 -15.61 -0.38
N PHE A 254 -13.22 -15.57 0.94
CA PHE A 254 -12.68 -14.50 1.78
C PHE A 254 -11.34 -14.84 2.43
N HIS A 255 -10.61 -15.76 1.83
CA HIS A 255 -9.20 -16.00 2.12
C HIS A 255 -8.34 -14.82 1.64
N GLY A 256 -7.32 -14.40 2.43
CA GLY A 256 -6.50 -13.22 2.11
C GLY A 256 -5.81 -13.26 0.74
N THR A 257 -5.50 -14.45 0.21
CA THR A 257 -4.95 -14.59 -1.16
C THR A 257 -5.94 -14.16 -2.25
N ASN A 258 -7.23 -14.23 -2.00
CA ASN A 258 -8.30 -13.86 -2.95
C ASN A 258 -8.76 -12.40 -2.80
N LEU A 259 -8.17 -11.68 -1.87
CA LEU A 259 -8.44 -10.27 -1.63
C LEU A 259 -7.20 -9.45 -1.99
N THR A 260 -7.37 -8.37 -2.73
CA THR A 260 -6.29 -7.43 -2.97
C THR A 260 -6.66 -6.05 -2.45
N GLY A 261 -5.96 -5.64 -1.38
CA GLY A 261 -6.23 -4.41 -0.65
C GLY A 261 -5.74 -3.17 -1.41
N ILE A 262 -6.48 -2.07 -1.27
CA ILE A 262 -6.06 -0.73 -1.66
C ILE A 262 -5.57 0.04 -0.45
N ASP A 263 -4.92 1.19 -0.63
CA ASP A 263 -4.56 2.07 0.49
C ASP A 263 -5.84 2.61 1.17
N ALA A 264 -6.26 1.92 2.23
CA ALA A 264 -7.49 2.23 2.93
C ALA A 264 -7.43 3.61 3.63
N ALA A 265 -6.27 4.03 4.14
CA ALA A 265 -6.12 5.34 4.77
C ALA A 265 -6.23 6.47 3.75
N ALA A 266 -5.48 6.38 2.65
CA ALA A 266 -5.54 7.37 1.58
C ALA A 266 -6.95 7.44 0.95
N PHE A 267 -7.60 6.28 0.75
CA PHE A 267 -8.97 6.24 0.28
C PHE A 267 -9.96 6.92 1.23
N LEU A 268 -9.89 6.61 2.55
CA LEU A 268 -10.80 7.22 3.54
C LEU A 268 -10.59 8.73 3.66
N ILE A 269 -9.35 9.22 3.57
CA ILE A 269 -9.06 10.65 3.48
C ILE A 269 -9.69 11.29 2.23
N ALA A 270 -9.55 10.65 1.08
CA ALA A 270 -10.13 11.13 -0.17
C ALA A 270 -11.66 11.11 -0.13
N ALA A 271 -12.28 10.03 0.36
CA ALA A 271 -13.72 9.88 0.50
C ALA A 271 -14.32 10.85 1.54
N HIS A 272 -13.56 11.21 2.58
CA HIS A 272 -13.97 12.25 3.53
C HIS A 272 -14.10 13.64 2.86
N ARG A 273 -13.21 13.93 1.88
CA ARG A 273 -13.19 15.20 1.13
C ARG A 273 -14.14 15.21 -0.08
N ASP A 274 -14.45 14.05 -0.61
CA ASP A 274 -15.28 13.86 -1.81
C ASP A 274 -16.32 12.76 -1.54
N GLN A 275 -17.46 13.16 -0.99
CA GLN A 275 -18.55 12.24 -0.64
C GLN A 275 -19.07 11.51 -1.89
N GLY A 276 -19.26 10.20 -1.77
CA GLY A 276 -19.65 9.33 -2.89
C GLY A 276 -18.48 8.92 -3.80
N LEU A 277 -17.24 9.25 -3.45
CA LEU A 277 -16.05 8.71 -4.12
C LEU A 277 -16.04 7.18 -3.99
N THR A 278 -15.96 6.48 -5.10
CA THR A 278 -15.84 5.01 -5.09
C THR A 278 -14.36 4.59 -5.09
N PRO A 279 -14.03 3.37 -4.61
CA PRO A 279 -12.67 2.84 -4.76
C PRO A 279 -12.22 2.75 -6.23
N ALA A 280 -13.15 2.51 -7.17
CA ALA A 280 -12.86 2.58 -8.61
C ALA A 280 -12.35 3.96 -9.04
N ASP A 281 -13.01 5.03 -8.58
CA ASP A 281 -12.58 6.40 -8.91
C ASP A 281 -11.24 6.76 -8.26
N PHE A 282 -11.01 6.29 -7.05
CA PHE A 282 -9.73 6.47 -6.35
C PHE A 282 -8.58 5.82 -7.11
N LEU A 283 -8.76 4.58 -7.56
CA LEU A 283 -7.74 3.80 -8.27
C LEU A 283 -7.41 4.34 -9.68
N LYS A 284 -8.28 5.13 -10.30
CA LYS A 284 -7.99 5.76 -11.61
C LYS A 284 -6.78 6.69 -11.59
N ASN A 285 -6.39 7.18 -10.43
CA ASN A 285 -5.23 8.07 -10.26
C ASN A 285 -3.94 7.30 -9.93
N ASP A 286 -4.03 5.99 -9.71
CA ASP A 286 -2.87 5.17 -9.37
C ASP A 286 -2.02 4.86 -10.62
N GLN A 287 -0.73 4.57 -10.40
CA GLN A 287 0.23 4.39 -11.47
C GLN A 287 0.68 2.93 -11.57
N PRO A 288 0.70 2.35 -12.77
CA PRO A 288 1.17 0.99 -12.95
C PRO A 288 2.66 0.86 -12.60
N LEU A 289 2.99 -0.24 -11.93
CA LEU A 289 4.37 -0.69 -11.75
C LEU A 289 4.77 -1.67 -12.84
N TRP A 290 3.85 -2.51 -13.29
CA TRP A 290 4.10 -3.53 -14.30
C TRP A 290 2.84 -3.83 -15.12
N ARG A 291 3.06 -4.48 -16.27
CA ARG A 291 2.00 -4.99 -17.14
C ARG A 291 2.28 -6.43 -17.50
N ALA A 292 1.21 -7.18 -17.66
CA ALA A 292 1.29 -8.58 -18.08
C ALA A 292 0.26 -8.89 -19.17
N LEU A 293 0.69 -9.72 -20.12
CA LEU A 293 -0.19 -10.37 -21.08
C LEU A 293 -0.73 -11.65 -20.47
N VAL A 294 -2.02 -11.90 -20.64
CA VAL A 294 -2.66 -13.18 -20.36
C VAL A 294 -3.40 -13.67 -21.60
N PRO A 295 -3.43 -15.00 -21.89
CA PRO A 295 -4.11 -15.52 -23.08
C PRO A 295 -5.59 -15.10 -23.10
N CYS A 296 -6.09 -14.73 -24.27
CA CYS A 296 -7.54 -14.60 -24.51
C CYS A 296 -8.03 -15.93 -25.07
N ARG A 297 -8.68 -16.75 -24.24
CA ARG A 297 -9.23 -18.02 -24.66
C ARG A 297 -10.65 -17.82 -25.18
N ASP A 298 -10.91 -18.28 -26.38
CA ASP A 298 -12.25 -18.27 -27.03
C ASP A 298 -12.94 -16.88 -27.03
N GLY A 299 -12.15 -15.79 -27.05
CA GLY A 299 -12.67 -14.43 -26.96
C GLY A 299 -13.27 -14.07 -25.58
N ALA A 300 -13.06 -14.89 -24.55
CA ALA A 300 -13.64 -14.69 -23.24
C ALA A 300 -13.04 -13.47 -22.52
N GLU A 301 -13.92 -12.73 -21.85
CA GLU A 301 -13.52 -11.66 -20.95
C GLU A 301 -12.92 -12.24 -19.66
N LEU A 302 -11.92 -11.56 -19.10
CA LEU A 302 -11.29 -11.96 -17.84
C LEU A 302 -12.29 -11.89 -16.68
N ASP A 303 -12.22 -12.83 -15.77
CA ASP A 303 -13.12 -12.93 -14.62
C ASP A 303 -13.16 -11.63 -13.79
N ILE A 304 -12.01 -11.03 -13.54
CA ILE A 304 -11.88 -9.77 -12.81
C ILE A 304 -12.57 -8.59 -13.55
N ALA A 305 -12.57 -8.55 -14.88
CA ALA A 305 -13.19 -7.48 -15.66
C ALA A 305 -14.73 -7.56 -15.60
N ARG A 306 -15.30 -8.77 -15.54
CA ARG A 306 -16.76 -8.94 -15.32
C ARG A 306 -17.19 -8.43 -13.96
N ARG A 307 -16.35 -8.59 -12.95
CA ARG A 307 -16.60 -8.17 -11.57
C ARG A 307 -16.41 -6.67 -11.38
N TYR A 308 -15.43 -6.10 -12.09
CA TYR A 308 -15.06 -4.68 -12.04
C TYR A 308 -15.02 -4.09 -13.46
N PRO A 309 -16.18 -3.76 -14.07
CA PRO A 309 -16.26 -3.31 -15.47
C PRO A 309 -15.43 -2.07 -15.79
N TRP A 310 -15.12 -1.24 -14.79
CA TRP A 310 -14.29 -0.05 -14.97
C TRP A 310 -12.83 -0.36 -15.38
N LEU A 311 -12.36 -1.59 -15.12
CA LEU A 311 -11.03 -2.03 -15.53
C LEU A 311 -10.91 -2.20 -17.04
N ARG A 312 -12.04 -2.49 -17.72
CA ARG A 312 -12.05 -2.84 -19.12
C ARG A 312 -11.94 -1.59 -20.01
N LEU A 313 -10.83 -1.48 -20.72
CA LEU A 313 -10.66 -0.47 -21.76
C LEU A 313 -11.31 -0.92 -23.06
N PRO A 314 -11.89 0.02 -23.85
CA PRO A 314 -12.47 -0.31 -25.14
C PRO A 314 -11.42 -0.82 -26.13
N GLY A 315 -11.85 -1.68 -27.05
CA GLY A 315 -11.01 -2.21 -28.13
C GLY A 315 -11.62 -3.47 -28.75
N PRO A 316 -11.17 -3.85 -29.95
CA PRO A 316 -11.66 -5.04 -30.62
C PRO A 316 -11.19 -6.31 -29.88
N PRO A 317 -11.85 -7.46 -30.09
CA PRO A 317 -11.34 -8.75 -29.67
C PRO A 317 -9.93 -8.98 -30.21
N SER A 318 -9.05 -9.52 -29.35
CA SER A 318 -7.62 -9.64 -29.64
C SER A 318 -7.07 -10.97 -29.13
N ALA A 319 -5.81 -11.28 -29.48
CA ALA A 319 -5.17 -12.55 -29.16
C ALA A 319 -4.89 -12.73 -27.65
N SER A 320 -4.78 -11.63 -26.90
CA SER A 320 -4.53 -11.64 -25.46
C SER A 320 -5.12 -10.39 -24.79
N TRP A 321 -5.09 -10.38 -23.46
CA TRP A 321 -5.37 -9.24 -22.61
C TRP A 321 -4.09 -8.72 -21.98
N GLU A 322 -3.87 -7.40 -22.01
CA GLU A 322 -2.82 -6.76 -21.22
C GLU A 322 -3.44 -6.16 -19.95
N ILE A 323 -2.96 -6.60 -18.79
CA ILE A 323 -3.38 -6.10 -17.47
C ILE A 323 -2.30 -5.15 -16.96
N SER A 324 -2.66 -3.92 -16.61
CA SER A 324 -1.79 -2.99 -15.88
C SER A 324 -2.01 -3.15 -14.38
N LEU A 325 -0.93 -3.27 -13.61
CA LEU A 325 -0.97 -3.50 -12.16
C LEU A 325 -0.04 -2.54 -11.42
N ASN A 326 -0.45 -2.11 -10.24
CA ASN A 326 0.44 -1.37 -9.34
C ASN A 326 1.37 -2.31 -8.55
N GLY A 327 2.19 -1.76 -7.64
CA GLY A 327 3.12 -2.54 -6.81
C GLY A 327 2.44 -3.49 -5.82
N ALA A 328 1.23 -3.17 -5.40
CA ALA A 328 0.41 -4.04 -4.55
C ALA A 328 -0.23 -5.21 -5.31
N GLY A 329 -0.16 -5.21 -6.64
CA GLY A 329 -0.86 -6.16 -7.49
C GLY A 329 -2.29 -5.76 -7.82
N VAL A 330 -2.75 -4.56 -7.41
CA VAL A 330 -4.11 -4.09 -7.76
C VAL A 330 -4.18 -3.86 -9.26
N PRO A 331 -5.14 -4.48 -9.98
CA PRO A 331 -5.35 -4.21 -11.40
C PRO A 331 -5.90 -2.79 -11.58
N LEU A 332 -5.35 -2.06 -12.54
CA LEU A 332 -5.70 -0.67 -12.84
C LEU A 332 -6.38 -0.51 -14.20
N SER A 333 -6.07 -1.39 -15.16
CA SER A 333 -6.75 -1.45 -16.44
C SER A 333 -6.51 -2.79 -17.12
N ILE A 334 -7.41 -3.14 -18.05
CA ILE A 334 -7.34 -4.33 -18.89
C ILE A 334 -7.65 -3.88 -20.31
N SER A 335 -6.70 -4.08 -21.22
CA SER A 335 -6.84 -3.73 -22.65
C SER A 335 -6.64 -4.95 -23.55
N PRO A 336 -7.32 -5.01 -24.69
CA PRO A 336 -7.03 -6.01 -25.71
C PRO A 336 -5.61 -5.80 -26.25
N SER A 337 -4.89 -6.90 -26.52
CA SER A 337 -3.56 -6.88 -27.11
C SER A 337 -3.47 -7.82 -28.33
N PRO A 338 -2.91 -7.37 -29.46
CA PRO A 338 -2.73 -8.21 -30.64
C PRO A 338 -1.62 -9.27 -30.45
N GLN A 339 -0.79 -9.12 -29.43
CA GLN A 339 0.29 -10.05 -29.15
C GLN A 339 -0.25 -11.38 -28.60
N SER A 340 -0.05 -12.46 -29.31
CA SER A 340 -0.43 -13.80 -28.86
C SER A 340 0.54 -14.34 -27.83
N VAL A 341 0.03 -14.88 -26.73
CA VAL A 341 0.81 -15.58 -25.71
C VAL A 341 0.14 -16.89 -25.34
N GLN A 342 0.92 -17.94 -25.11
CA GLN A 342 0.40 -19.23 -24.63
C GLN A 342 0.26 -19.27 -23.11
N PHE A 343 1.13 -18.55 -22.41
CA PHE A 343 1.17 -18.44 -20.96
C PHE A 343 1.27 -16.96 -20.56
N PRO A 344 0.83 -16.60 -19.35
CA PRO A 344 1.02 -15.25 -18.84
C PRO A 344 2.49 -14.81 -18.87
N ALA A 345 2.75 -13.58 -19.31
CA ALA A 345 4.09 -13.04 -19.44
C ALA A 345 4.12 -11.54 -19.10
N VAL A 346 5.22 -11.06 -18.51
CA VAL A 346 5.42 -9.61 -18.30
C VAL A 346 5.64 -8.93 -19.65
N SER A 347 4.85 -7.92 -19.95
CA SER A 347 4.99 -7.09 -21.16
C SER A 347 5.76 -5.80 -20.89
N TRP A 348 5.69 -5.29 -19.67
CA TRP A 348 6.39 -4.08 -19.27
C TRP A 348 6.57 -4.02 -17.74
N VAL A 349 7.67 -3.42 -17.30
CA VAL A 349 7.92 -3.09 -15.90
C VAL A 349 8.53 -1.68 -15.79
N ARG A 350 8.13 -0.93 -14.78
CA ARG A 350 8.79 0.35 -14.45
C ARG A 350 10.23 0.06 -14.02
N PRO A 351 11.24 0.72 -14.58
CA PRO A 351 12.63 0.51 -14.19
C PRO A 351 12.85 0.74 -12.70
N SER A 352 13.64 -0.16 -12.07
CA SER A 352 13.99 -0.06 -10.66
C SER A 352 15.46 -0.46 -10.45
N PRO A 353 16.24 0.28 -9.67
CA PRO A 353 17.62 -0.09 -9.35
C PRO A 353 17.69 -1.26 -8.34
N THR A 354 16.56 -1.62 -7.72
CA THR A 354 16.46 -2.72 -6.76
C THR A 354 15.64 -3.87 -7.35
N SER A 355 15.60 -5.00 -6.65
CA SER A 355 14.82 -6.17 -7.08
C SER A 355 13.33 -5.83 -7.22
N HIS A 356 12.74 -6.20 -8.34
CA HIS A 356 11.30 -6.07 -8.57
C HIS A 356 10.46 -6.88 -7.58
N SER A 357 11.01 -7.97 -7.03
CA SER A 357 10.31 -8.78 -6.01
C SER A 357 9.97 -7.97 -4.76
N TRP A 358 10.80 -6.99 -4.41
CA TRP A 358 10.60 -6.14 -3.22
C TRP A 358 9.55 -5.06 -3.42
N ALA A 359 9.18 -4.77 -4.66
CA ALA A 359 8.19 -3.75 -4.99
C ALA A 359 6.90 -4.34 -5.57
N SER A 360 6.79 -5.68 -5.65
CA SER A 360 5.66 -6.38 -6.27
C SER A 360 5.10 -7.53 -5.45
N ARG A 361 5.27 -7.54 -4.13
CA ARG A 361 4.82 -8.65 -3.26
C ARG A 361 5.37 -10.02 -3.69
N ASN A 362 6.59 -10.07 -4.23
CA ASN A 362 7.22 -11.24 -4.86
C ASN A 362 6.48 -11.79 -6.10
N LEU A 363 5.63 -10.99 -6.75
CA LEU A 363 4.98 -11.40 -8.00
C LEU A 363 5.95 -11.39 -9.18
N LEU A 364 7.01 -10.58 -9.11
CA LEU A 364 8.03 -10.43 -10.14
C LEU A 364 9.41 -10.84 -9.64
N SER A 365 10.26 -11.26 -10.57
CA SER A 365 11.71 -11.42 -10.41
C SER A 365 12.45 -10.50 -11.38
N GLY A 366 13.75 -10.25 -11.10
CA GLY A 366 14.57 -9.35 -11.91
C GLY A 366 14.79 -7.99 -11.28
N SER A 367 15.45 -7.10 -12.04
CA SER A 367 15.75 -5.71 -11.66
C SER A 367 16.01 -4.87 -12.92
N GLY A 368 16.24 -3.58 -12.76
CA GLY A 368 16.43 -2.67 -13.87
C GLY A 368 15.15 -2.48 -14.68
N ASN A 369 15.24 -2.60 -16.00
CA ASN A 369 14.14 -2.42 -16.95
C ASN A 369 13.54 -3.77 -17.44
N THR A 370 13.91 -4.88 -16.83
CA THR A 370 13.43 -6.23 -17.18
C THR A 370 12.89 -6.96 -15.98
N ALA A 371 11.80 -7.69 -16.16
CA ALA A 371 11.22 -8.55 -15.14
C ALA A 371 10.61 -9.80 -15.78
N THR A 372 10.53 -10.86 -15.00
CA THR A 372 9.78 -12.08 -15.31
C THR A 372 8.78 -12.36 -14.20
N LEU A 373 7.73 -13.14 -14.49
CA LEU A 373 6.82 -13.62 -13.46
C LEU A 373 7.55 -14.57 -12.51
N ALA A 374 7.41 -14.33 -11.22
CA ALA A 374 7.68 -15.35 -10.23
C ALA A 374 6.53 -16.38 -10.22
N THR A 375 6.71 -17.52 -9.55
CA THR A 375 5.67 -18.54 -9.41
C THR A 375 4.36 -17.95 -8.85
N GLU A 376 4.47 -17.10 -7.81
CA GLU A 376 3.30 -16.44 -7.21
C GLU A 376 2.67 -15.42 -8.17
N GLY A 377 3.46 -14.76 -9.01
CA GLY A 377 2.94 -13.85 -10.04
C GLY A 377 2.13 -14.58 -11.12
N ALA A 378 2.61 -15.74 -11.57
CA ALA A 378 1.85 -16.56 -12.51
C ALA A 378 0.53 -17.05 -11.90
N ARG A 379 0.55 -17.53 -10.66
CA ARG A 379 -0.66 -17.93 -9.90
C ARG A 379 -1.61 -16.77 -9.69
N TYR A 380 -1.09 -15.58 -9.39
CA TYR A 380 -1.88 -14.37 -9.21
C TYR A 380 -2.63 -13.98 -10.49
N LEU A 381 -1.96 -14.06 -11.65
CA LEU A 381 -2.61 -13.79 -12.93
C LEU A 381 -3.69 -14.84 -13.28
N GLN A 382 -3.54 -16.09 -12.81
CA GLN A 382 -4.63 -17.08 -12.92
C GLN A 382 -5.87 -16.65 -12.14
N LEU A 383 -5.73 -16.12 -10.92
CA LEU A 383 -6.86 -15.57 -10.15
C LEU A 383 -7.57 -14.44 -10.91
N LEU A 384 -6.82 -13.51 -11.52
CA LEU A 384 -7.38 -12.39 -12.27
C LEU A 384 -8.09 -12.83 -13.56
N SER A 385 -7.54 -13.83 -14.24
CA SER A 385 -8.12 -14.34 -15.50
C SER A 385 -9.26 -15.33 -15.27
N GLY A 386 -9.29 -16.02 -14.14
CA GLY A 386 -10.17 -17.15 -13.89
C GLY A 386 -9.73 -18.44 -14.61
N ASP A 387 -8.47 -18.51 -15.05
CA ASP A 387 -7.89 -19.62 -15.80
C ASP A 387 -7.08 -20.54 -14.87
N PHE A 388 -7.78 -21.41 -14.11
CA PHE A 388 -7.21 -22.37 -13.17
C PHE A 388 -8.06 -23.64 -13.04
#